data_1c137465b57d9c344125d999511b87cf
#
_entry.id   1c137465b57d9c344125d999511b87cf
#
_cell.length_a   1.000
_cell.length_b   1.000
_cell.length_c   1.000
_cell.angle_alpha   90.00
_cell.angle_beta   90.00
_cell.angle_gamma   90.00
#
_symmetry.space_group_name_H-M   'P 1'
#
loop_
_entity.id
_entity.type
_entity.pdbx_description
1 polymer ?
#
loop_
_entity_poly.entity_id
_entity_poly.type
_entity_poly.pdbx_seq_one_letter_code
_entity_poly.pdbx_strand_id
1 'polypeptide(L)'
;TENYRMGQRAYSLTPKCYGLMEYDRESVLRAAQAGNLNTLSMAESGILAVQGEPLNLTGKNVTIGFIDTGIRYQEDVLRDLAGRSRIVGIWDQTIQTGTPPEGFEYGSEYTNEMINEALVSDNPLGIVPSTDANGHGSVMASLAAGSPIENGSFTGAAPDCQIAVVKL
;
A
#
# COMPACT_ATOMS: atom_id res chain seq x y z
N THR A 1 30.36 14.98 -1.65
CA THR A 1 30.06 15.66 -2.95
C THR A 1 29.95 14.66 -4.10
N GLU A 2 30.72 13.58 -4.10
CA GLU A 2 30.67 12.55 -5.15
C GLU A 2 29.43 11.66 -5.04
N ASN A 3 29.00 11.30 -3.83
CA ASN A 3 27.78 10.55 -3.58
C ASN A 3 26.51 11.32 -3.97
N TYR A 4 26.52 12.65 -3.82
CA TYR A 4 25.43 13.50 -4.25
C TYR A 4 25.32 13.58 -5.80
N ARG A 5 26.48 13.62 -6.48
CA ARG A 5 26.51 13.60 -7.96
C ARG A 5 26.11 12.26 -8.54
N MET A 6 26.42 11.13 -7.87
CA MET A 6 25.95 9.81 -8.29
C MET A 6 24.42 9.68 -8.12
N GLY A 7 23.87 10.18 -7.01
CA GLY A 7 22.43 10.26 -6.83
C GLY A 7 21.72 11.07 -7.93
N GLN A 8 22.26 12.25 -8.27
CA GLN A 8 21.71 13.06 -9.36
C GLN A 8 21.84 12.40 -10.74
N ARG A 9 22.92 11.66 -11.00
CA ARG A 9 23.05 10.88 -12.24
C ARG A 9 22.05 9.74 -12.33
N ALA A 10 21.81 9.04 -11.24
CA ALA A 10 20.77 8.01 -11.18
C ALA A 10 19.40 8.62 -11.46
N TYR A 11 19.07 9.78 -10.88
CA TYR A 11 17.84 10.52 -11.18
C TYR A 11 17.72 10.93 -12.64
N SER A 12 18.83 11.32 -13.28
CA SER A 12 18.82 11.73 -14.69
C SER A 12 18.76 10.55 -15.66
N LEU A 13 19.26 9.38 -15.26
CA LEU A 13 19.28 8.18 -16.10
C LEU A 13 17.98 7.37 -16.03
N THR A 14 17.18 7.57 -14.97
CA THR A 14 15.87 6.92 -14.82
C THR A 14 14.76 7.94 -14.49
N PRO A 15 14.60 9.03 -15.28
CA PRO A 15 13.61 10.06 -14.96
C PRO A 15 12.18 9.52 -14.90
N LYS A 16 11.92 8.38 -15.53
CA LYS A 16 10.61 7.70 -15.50
C LYS A 16 10.34 6.91 -14.19
N CYS A 17 11.38 6.63 -13.40
CA CYS A 17 11.19 5.95 -12.10
C CYS A 17 10.98 6.92 -10.95
N TYR A 18 11.47 8.17 -11.09
CA TYR A 18 11.44 9.18 -10.03
C TYR A 18 10.94 10.55 -10.51
N GLY A 19 10.66 10.70 -11.79
CA GLY A 19 9.93 11.87 -12.26
C GLY A 19 8.58 11.89 -11.56
N LEU A 20 8.08 13.08 -11.26
CA LEU A 20 6.67 13.29 -10.98
C LEU A 20 5.90 12.86 -12.24
N MET A 21 5.80 11.56 -12.44
CA MET A 21 4.90 11.01 -13.43
C MET A 21 3.51 11.29 -12.87
N GLU A 22 2.72 11.98 -13.66
CA GLU A 22 1.27 11.85 -13.50
C GLU A 22 1.01 10.36 -13.38
N TYR A 23 0.58 9.96 -12.19
CA TYR A 23 0.38 8.59 -11.84
C TYR A 23 -0.81 8.08 -12.67
N ASP A 24 -0.51 7.49 -13.82
CA ASP A 24 -1.52 6.82 -14.61
C ASP A 24 -1.85 5.49 -13.95
N ARG A 25 -2.92 5.51 -13.15
CA ARG A 25 -3.50 4.35 -12.49
C ARG A 25 -3.64 3.15 -13.43
N GLU A 26 -4.08 3.40 -14.65
CA GLU A 26 -4.27 2.32 -15.62
C GLU A 26 -2.96 1.70 -16.08
N SER A 27 -1.89 2.48 -16.22
CA SER A 27 -0.57 1.94 -16.56
C SER A 27 -0.02 1.06 -15.46
N VAL A 28 -0.21 1.43 -14.19
CA VAL A 28 0.28 0.61 -13.07
C VAL A 28 -0.58 -0.63 -12.87
N LEU A 29 -1.89 -0.52 -13.00
CA LEU A 29 -2.77 -1.69 -12.98
C LEU A 29 -2.46 -2.63 -14.14
N ARG A 30 -2.18 -2.10 -15.35
CA ARG A 30 -1.73 -2.92 -16.49
C ARG A 30 -0.35 -3.54 -16.25
N ALA A 31 0.58 -2.83 -15.64
CA ALA A 31 1.89 -3.36 -15.27
C ALA A 31 1.77 -4.43 -14.17
N ALA A 32 0.93 -4.22 -13.18
CA ALA A 32 0.59 -5.21 -12.16
C ALA A 32 -0.13 -6.43 -12.76
N GLN A 33 -1.08 -6.21 -13.67
CA GLN A 33 -1.79 -7.28 -14.39
C GLN A 33 -0.89 -8.03 -15.38
N ALA A 34 0.12 -7.39 -15.94
CA ALA A 34 1.11 -8.04 -16.79
C ALA A 34 2.07 -8.98 -16.03
N GLY A 35 2.01 -8.99 -14.70
CA GLY A 35 2.69 -9.96 -13.83
C GLY A 35 4.22 -9.94 -13.85
N ASN A 36 4.81 -9.34 -14.87
CA ASN A 36 6.23 -9.53 -15.15
C ASN A 36 7.16 -8.51 -14.47
N LEU A 37 6.73 -7.26 -14.31
CA LEU A 37 7.63 -6.21 -13.79
C LEU A 37 7.82 -6.29 -12.29
N ASN A 38 6.76 -6.55 -11.53
CA ASN A 38 6.88 -6.69 -10.08
C ASN A 38 7.67 -7.95 -9.71
N THR A 39 7.35 -9.09 -10.33
CA THR A 39 8.05 -10.37 -10.08
C THR A 39 9.52 -10.26 -10.43
N LEU A 40 9.87 -9.62 -11.55
CA LEU A 40 11.27 -9.39 -11.94
C LEU A 40 11.99 -8.49 -10.94
N SER A 41 11.38 -7.39 -10.54
CA SER A 41 11.94 -6.44 -9.57
C SER A 41 12.18 -7.10 -8.21
N MET A 42 11.24 -7.93 -7.75
CA MET A 42 11.35 -8.68 -6.50
C MET A 42 12.40 -9.80 -6.57
N ALA A 43 12.57 -10.43 -7.73
CA ALA A 43 13.61 -11.42 -7.95
C ALA A 43 15.01 -10.77 -7.92
N GLU A 44 15.18 -9.68 -8.66
CA GLU A 44 16.46 -8.94 -8.73
C GLU A 44 16.87 -8.32 -7.39
N SER A 45 15.89 -7.90 -6.58
CA SER A 45 16.15 -7.38 -5.23
C SER A 45 16.35 -8.48 -4.17
N GLY A 46 16.18 -9.75 -4.52
CA GLY A 46 16.30 -10.87 -3.61
C GLY A 46 15.08 -11.10 -2.70
N ILE A 47 14.01 -10.33 -2.84
CA ILE A 47 12.81 -10.44 -2.00
C ILE A 47 12.16 -11.83 -2.15
N LEU A 48 12.04 -12.36 -3.36
CA LEU A 48 11.47 -13.69 -3.58
C LEU A 48 12.27 -14.78 -2.88
N ALA A 49 13.59 -14.65 -2.83
CA ALA A 49 14.45 -15.63 -2.17
C ALA A 49 14.24 -15.68 -0.65
N VAL A 50 13.92 -14.54 -0.01
CA VAL A 50 13.65 -14.50 1.43
C VAL A 50 12.20 -14.81 1.78
N GLN A 51 11.26 -14.63 0.86
CA GLN A 51 9.87 -15.04 1.04
C GLN A 51 9.69 -16.57 0.97
N GLY A 52 10.56 -17.27 0.25
CA GLY A 52 10.53 -18.72 0.09
C GLY A 52 11.23 -19.48 1.21
N GLU A 53 11.16 -20.84 1.10
CA GLU A 53 11.89 -21.74 1.99
C GLU A 53 13.42 -21.54 1.89
N PRO A 54 14.18 -21.65 2.99
CA PRO A 54 13.76 -22.00 4.35
C PRO A 54 13.38 -20.78 5.22
N LEU A 55 13.45 -19.55 4.70
CA LEU A 55 13.33 -18.33 5.50
C LEU A 55 11.87 -17.93 5.76
N ASN A 56 10.99 -18.03 4.75
CA ASN A 56 9.57 -17.69 4.81
C ASN A 56 9.29 -16.30 5.43
N LEU A 57 10.10 -15.30 5.05
CA LEU A 57 9.99 -13.93 5.57
C LEU A 57 8.93 -13.15 4.77
N THR A 58 7.70 -13.19 5.23
CA THR A 58 6.54 -12.59 4.56
C THR A 58 6.02 -11.31 5.24
N GLY A 59 6.75 -10.80 6.24
CA GLY A 59 6.33 -9.63 7.03
C GLY A 59 5.33 -9.96 8.15
N LYS A 60 5.10 -11.23 8.46
CA LYS A 60 4.21 -11.62 9.56
C LYS A 60 4.65 -10.99 10.89
N ASN A 61 3.69 -10.41 11.62
CA ASN A 61 3.90 -9.67 12.87
C ASN A 61 4.68 -8.34 12.71
N VAL A 62 4.79 -7.82 11.49
CA VAL A 62 5.36 -6.50 11.21
C VAL A 62 4.24 -5.57 10.78
N THR A 63 4.27 -4.31 11.22
CA THR A 63 3.39 -3.26 10.72
C THR A 63 4.19 -2.31 9.83
N ILE A 64 3.69 -2.05 8.63
CA ILE A 64 4.24 -1.05 7.71
C ILE A 64 3.34 0.17 7.75
N GLY A 65 3.93 1.35 8.03
CA GLY A 65 3.25 2.64 8.00
C GLY A 65 3.39 3.32 6.64
N PHE A 66 2.28 3.82 6.10
CA PHE A 66 2.22 4.61 4.87
C PHE A 66 1.73 6.02 5.20
N ILE A 67 2.56 7.03 4.91
CA ILE A 67 2.19 8.44 5.01
C ILE A 67 2.13 8.95 3.58
N ASP A 68 0.93 9.04 3.02
CA ASP A 68 0.74 9.22 1.56
C ASP A 68 -0.63 9.86 1.24
N THR A 69 -1.06 9.77 -0.02
CA THR A 69 -2.32 10.36 -0.52
C THR A 69 -3.59 9.66 -0.04
N GLY A 70 -3.48 8.60 0.76
CA GLY A 70 -4.57 7.77 1.24
C GLY A 70 -4.44 6.30 0.84
N ILE A 71 -5.53 5.56 0.99
CA ILE A 71 -5.60 4.14 0.63
C ILE A 71 -7.01 3.78 0.17
N ARG A 72 -7.11 2.95 -0.85
CA ARG A 72 -8.35 2.30 -1.26
C ARG A 72 -8.53 1.02 -0.47
N TYR A 73 -9.02 1.15 0.75
CA TYR A 73 -9.12 0.04 1.70
C TYR A 73 -10.01 -1.12 1.21
N GLN A 74 -10.85 -0.89 0.20
CA GLN A 74 -11.71 -1.91 -0.40
C GLN A 74 -10.97 -2.89 -1.33
N GLU A 75 -9.71 -2.62 -1.69
CA GLU A 75 -8.95 -3.48 -2.60
C GLU A 75 -8.65 -4.84 -1.94
N ASP A 76 -8.89 -5.92 -2.68
CA ASP A 76 -8.73 -7.30 -2.18
C ASP A 76 -7.29 -7.62 -1.77
N VAL A 77 -6.30 -7.02 -2.46
CA VAL A 77 -4.87 -7.20 -2.14
C VAL A 77 -4.47 -6.67 -0.75
N LEU A 78 -5.34 -5.91 -0.09
CA LEU A 78 -5.12 -5.38 1.26
C LEU A 78 -5.81 -6.23 2.34
N ARG A 79 -6.37 -7.39 1.96
CA ARG A 79 -7.08 -8.30 2.85
C ARG A 79 -6.28 -9.57 3.14
N ASP A 80 -6.62 -10.22 4.23
CA ASP A 80 -6.14 -11.56 4.56
C ASP A 80 -6.93 -12.64 3.78
N LEU A 81 -6.53 -13.89 3.92
CA LEU A 81 -7.21 -15.03 3.29
C LEU A 81 -8.67 -15.25 3.77
N ALA A 82 -9.04 -14.66 4.90
CA ALA A 82 -10.42 -14.67 5.38
C ALA A 82 -11.26 -13.50 4.87
N GLY A 83 -10.69 -12.67 3.98
CA GLY A 83 -11.33 -11.47 3.41
C GLY A 83 -11.36 -10.27 4.34
N ARG A 84 -10.67 -10.31 5.49
CA ARG A 84 -10.63 -9.20 6.46
C ARG A 84 -9.47 -8.26 6.12
N SER A 85 -9.67 -6.99 6.42
CA SER A 85 -8.65 -5.96 6.22
C SER A 85 -7.40 -6.21 7.07
N ARG A 86 -6.22 -6.12 6.46
CA ARG A 86 -4.93 -6.07 7.16
C ARG A 86 -4.54 -4.65 7.56
N ILE A 87 -5.39 -3.65 7.25
CA ILE A 87 -5.21 -2.27 7.67
C ILE A 87 -5.63 -2.17 9.13
N VAL A 88 -4.70 -1.85 10.02
CA VAL A 88 -4.95 -1.70 11.47
C VAL A 88 -5.62 -0.38 11.80
N GLY A 89 -5.41 0.65 10.99
CA GLY A 89 -6.07 1.93 11.11
C GLY A 89 -5.69 2.89 9.99
N ILE A 90 -6.58 3.84 9.74
CA ILE A 90 -6.37 4.97 8.82
C ILE A 90 -6.56 6.26 9.62
N TRP A 91 -5.56 7.12 9.64
CA TRP A 91 -5.70 8.50 10.05
C TRP A 91 -5.81 9.40 8.82
N ASP A 92 -7.01 9.83 8.51
CA ASP A 92 -7.26 10.77 7.41
C ASP A 92 -7.21 12.21 7.95
N GLN A 93 -6.13 12.92 7.63
CA GLN A 93 -5.94 14.30 8.08
C GLN A 93 -6.79 15.31 7.30
N THR A 94 -7.43 14.88 6.22
CA THR A 94 -8.29 15.74 5.38
C THR A 94 -9.73 15.79 5.86
N ILE A 95 -10.17 14.84 6.68
CA ILE A 95 -11.53 14.73 7.22
C ILE A 95 -11.54 15.16 8.68
N GLN A 96 -12.34 16.18 9.01
CA GLN A 96 -12.40 16.78 10.38
C GLN A 96 -13.69 16.41 11.12
N THR A 97 -14.52 15.52 10.57
CA THR A 97 -15.85 15.21 11.13
C THR A 97 -15.88 14.01 12.06
N GLY A 98 -14.80 13.22 12.09
CA GLY A 98 -14.66 12.06 12.96
C GLY A 98 -13.83 12.36 14.22
N THR A 99 -13.48 11.32 14.96
CA THR A 99 -12.62 11.40 16.14
C THR A 99 -11.16 11.31 15.71
N PRO A 100 -10.28 12.25 16.08
CA PRO A 100 -8.85 12.14 15.81
C PRO A 100 -8.21 11.01 16.62
N PRO A 101 -7.04 10.49 16.22
CA PRO A 101 -6.28 9.53 17.02
C PRO A 101 -5.88 10.12 18.37
N GLU A 102 -5.64 9.25 19.35
CA GLU A 102 -5.20 9.65 20.68
C GLU A 102 -3.94 10.53 20.62
N GLY A 103 -3.96 11.68 21.29
CA GLY A 103 -2.87 12.64 21.31
C GLY A 103 -2.85 13.65 20.15
N PHE A 104 -3.84 13.60 19.25
CA PHE A 104 -4.01 14.55 18.16
C PHE A 104 -5.35 15.29 18.26
N GLU A 105 -5.41 16.51 17.72
CA GLU A 105 -6.58 17.39 17.78
C GLU A 105 -7.26 17.56 16.39
N TYR A 106 -6.82 16.83 15.36
CA TYR A 106 -7.30 17.00 13.99
C TYR A 106 -7.32 15.67 13.23
N GLY A 107 -8.02 15.68 12.09
CA GLY A 107 -8.22 14.49 11.28
C GLY A 107 -9.28 13.56 11.85
N SER A 108 -9.42 12.41 11.21
CA SER A 108 -10.33 11.36 11.65
C SER A 108 -9.63 10.02 11.61
N GLU A 109 -9.77 9.24 12.68
CA GLU A 109 -9.28 7.87 12.76
C GLU A 109 -10.38 6.89 12.36
N TYR A 110 -10.01 5.89 11.56
CA TYR A 110 -10.84 4.75 11.23
C TYR A 110 -10.13 3.47 11.63
N THR A 111 -10.69 2.76 12.60
CA THR A 111 -10.08 1.54 13.16
C THR A 111 -10.27 0.35 12.22
N ASN A 112 -9.54 -0.74 12.49
CA ASN A 112 -9.69 -2.00 11.75
C ASN A 112 -11.13 -2.52 11.78
N GLU A 113 -11.82 -2.39 12.92
CA GLU A 113 -13.21 -2.81 13.08
C GLU A 113 -14.13 -2.03 12.14
N MET A 114 -14.00 -0.70 12.09
CA MET A 114 -14.78 0.17 11.20
C MET A 114 -14.51 -0.17 9.72
N ILE A 115 -13.25 -0.44 9.38
CA ILE A 115 -12.87 -0.83 8.02
C ILE A 115 -13.53 -2.17 7.65
N ASN A 116 -13.49 -3.17 8.53
CA ASN A 116 -14.13 -4.46 8.28
C ASN A 116 -15.65 -4.37 8.21
N GLU A 117 -16.27 -3.51 9.01
CA GLU A 117 -17.71 -3.20 8.91
C GLU A 117 -18.03 -2.56 7.55
N ALA A 118 -17.23 -1.59 7.11
CA ALA A 118 -17.38 -0.95 5.81
C ALA A 118 -17.27 -1.95 4.64
N LEU A 119 -16.34 -2.92 4.75
CA LEU A 119 -16.12 -3.90 3.68
C LEU A 119 -17.31 -4.82 3.41
N VAL A 120 -18.20 -5.02 4.38
CA VAL A 120 -19.41 -5.84 4.23
C VAL A 120 -20.68 -5.02 4.08
N SER A 121 -20.58 -3.69 4.09
CA SER A 121 -21.70 -2.77 3.97
C SER A 121 -22.05 -2.49 2.51
N ASP A 122 -23.34 -2.26 2.22
CA ASP A 122 -23.80 -1.74 0.93
C ASP A 122 -23.36 -0.28 0.68
N ASN A 123 -22.95 0.44 1.75
CA ASN A 123 -22.44 1.80 1.66
C ASN A 123 -21.13 1.96 2.46
N PRO A 124 -20.00 1.42 1.97
CA PRO A 124 -18.75 1.44 2.69
C PRO A 124 -18.23 2.85 3.00
N LEU A 125 -18.41 3.80 2.08
CA LEU A 125 -17.98 5.19 2.28
C LEU A 125 -18.87 5.96 3.27
N GLY A 126 -20.02 5.45 3.64
CA GLY A 126 -20.83 5.99 4.72
C GLY A 126 -20.25 5.66 6.11
N ILE A 127 -19.43 4.63 6.22
CA ILE A 127 -18.76 4.20 7.45
C ILE A 127 -17.32 4.73 7.48
N VAL A 128 -16.56 4.47 6.40
CA VAL A 128 -15.17 4.93 6.25
C VAL A 128 -15.08 5.79 4.98
N PRO A 129 -15.30 7.11 5.08
CA PRO A 129 -15.30 8.02 3.92
C PRO A 129 -13.90 8.33 3.39
N SER A 130 -12.85 7.85 4.01
CA SER A 130 -11.49 8.03 3.54
C SER A 130 -11.27 7.34 2.20
N THR A 131 -10.67 8.06 1.26
CA THR A 131 -10.42 7.61 -0.10
C THR A 131 -9.01 7.97 -0.55
N ASP A 132 -8.54 7.33 -1.62
CA ASP A 132 -7.32 7.72 -2.33
C ASP A 132 -7.67 8.09 -3.77
N ALA A 133 -7.97 9.37 -3.98
CA ALA A 133 -8.32 9.90 -5.30
C ALA A 133 -7.12 9.91 -6.25
N ASN A 134 -5.91 10.12 -5.72
CA ASN A 134 -4.67 10.10 -6.49
C ASN A 134 -4.26 8.69 -6.88
N GLY A 135 -4.40 7.73 -5.97
CA GLY A 135 -4.04 6.33 -6.15
C GLY A 135 -2.59 5.99 -5.82
N HIS A 136 -1.73 6.99 -5.52
CA HIS A 136 -0.32 6.75 -5.23
C HIS A 136 -0.15 5.92 -3.96
N GLY A 137 -0.77 6.31 -2.85
CA GLY A 137 -0.69 5.59 -1.58
C GLY A 137 -1.19 4.14 -1.69
N SER A 138 -2.29 3.92 -2.41
CA SER A 138 -2.84 2.57 -2.65
C SER A 138 -1.88 1.66 -3.38
N VAL A 139 -1.16 2.19 -4.38
CA VAL A 139 -0.16 1.41 -5.10
C VAL A 139 1.08 1.15 -4.27
N MET A 140 1.57 2.16 -3.56
CA MET A 140 2.71 1.98 -2.67
C MET A 140 2.42 0.91 -1.61
N ALA A 141 1.22 0.94 -1.03
CA ALA A 141 0.77 -0.08 -0.10
C ALA A 141 0.66 -1.47 -0.75
N SER A 142 0.12 -1.55 -1.97
CA SER A 142 0.01 -2.82 -2.69
C SER A 142 1.38 -3.42 -3.01
N LEU A 143 2.32 -2.62 -3.53
CA LEU A 143 3.67 -3.08 -3.86
C LEU A 143 4.45 -3.55 -2.62
N ALA A 144 4.30 -2.87 -1.49
CA ALA A 144 5.00 -3.22 -0.27
C ALA A 144 4.31 -4.36 0.49
N ALA A 145 2.98 -4.34 0.57
CA ALA A 145 2.19 -5.14 1.51
C ALA A 145 1.06 -5.97 0.86
N GLY A 146 0.93 -5.95 -0.46
CA GLY A 146 -0.20 -6.61 -1.13
C GLY A 146 -0.21 -8.13 -0.94
N SER A 147 -1.38 -8.69 -0.62
CA SER A 147 -1.61 -10.14 -0.59
C SER A 147 -1.43 -10.74 -1.98
N PRO A 148 -0.99 -11.99 -2.10
CA PRO A 148 -0.92 -12.69 -3.38
C PRO A 148 -2.30 -12.74 -4.05
N ILE A 149 -2.36 -12.50 -5.35
CA ILE A 149 -3.57 -12.74 -6.14
C ILE A 149 -3.61 -14.17 -6.67
N GLU A 150 -4.84 -14.68 -6.93
CA GLU A 150 -5.11 -16.11 -7.18
C GLU A 150 -4.19 -16.79 -8.22
N ASN A 151 -3.77 -16.10 -9.24
CA ASN A 151 -2.92 -16.69 -10.28
C ASN A 151 -1.41 -16.56 -10.01
N GLY A 152 -1.02 -16.05 -8.83
CA GLY A 152 0.39 -15.82 -8.47
C GLY A 152 1.09 -14.74 -9.30
N SER A 153 0.36 -13.96 -10.10
CA SER A 153 0.93 -12.92 -10.96
C SER A 153 1.38 -11.68 -10.18
N PHE A 154 0.96 -11.56 -8.93
CA PHE A 154 1.32 -10.44 -8.07
C PHE A 154 1.40 -10.89 -6.61
N THR A 155 2.40 -10.37 -5.89
CA THR A 155 2.48 -10.34 -4.43
C THR A 155 3.28 -9.11 -4.01
N GLY A 156 2.99 -8.55 -2.85
CA GLY A 156 3.79 -7.49 -2.26
C GLY A 156 5.09 -8.03 -1.64
N ALA A 157 5.98 -7.11 -1.27
CA ALA A 157 7.24 -7.46 -0.63
C ALA A 157 7.06 -8.09 0.76
N ALA A 158 6.00 -7.73 1.48
CA ALA A 158 5.67 -8.23 2.81
C ALA A 158 4.16 -8.58 2.90
N PRO A 159 3.69 -9.65 2.21
CA PRO A 159 2.26 -9.91 2.00
C PRO A 159 1.49 -10.26 3.26
N ASP A 160 2.15 -10.64 4.36
CA ASP A 160 1.52 -10.96 5.63
C ASP A 160 1.66 -9.85 6.70
N CYS A 161 2.21 -8.69 6.34
CA CYS A 161 2.34 -7.58 7.28
C CYS A 161 0.98 -6.91 7.58
N GLN A 162 0.91 -6.20 8.70
CA GLN A 162 -0.15 -5.26 9.00
C GLN A 162 0.16 -3.90 8.33
N ILE A 163 -0.87 -3.11 8.09
CA ILE A 163 -0.79 -1.85 7.36
C ILE A 163 -1.37 -0.73 8.25
N ALA A 164 -0.60 0.32 8.50
CA ALA A 164 -1.08 1.55 9.12
C ALA A 164 -1.00 2.70 8.11
N VAL A 165 -2.01 3.54 8.05
CA VAL A 165 -2.10 4.59 7.02
C VAL A 165 -2.30 5.96 7.64
N VAL A 166 -1.53 6.93 7.18
CA VAL A 166 -1.75 8.36 7.41
C VAL A 166 -1.96 9.01 6.05
N LYS A 167 -3.14 9.55 5.83
CA LYS A 167 -3.46 10.34 4.64
C LYS A 167 -3.24 11.82 4.91
N LEU A 168 -2.42 12.44 4.04
CA LEU A 168 -2.07 13.88 4.07
C LEU A 168 -3.04 14.71 3.24
#